data_ed915843a73c9464fd20c3a0c7eed5bd
#
_entry.id   ed915843a73c9464fd20c3a0c7eed5bd
#
_cell.length_a   1.000
_cell.length_b   1.000
_cell.length_c   1.000
_cell.angle_alpha   90.00
_cell.angle_beta   90.00
_cell.angle_gamma   90.00
#
_symmetry.space_group_name_H-M   'P 1'
#
loop_
_entity.id
_entity.type
_entity.pdbx_description
1 polymer ?
#
loop_
_entity_poly.entity_id
_entity_poly.type
_entity_poly.pdbx_seq_one_letter_code
_entity_poly.pdbx_strand_id
1 'polypeptide(L)'
;YEDVLIAKVHSEIILSNKLPGVETIKDFDSDFWKRRYRQINDFERYLTENGTVVLKFFLNVSKAEQKKRFMERLDDKTKNWKFSSADVKERQFWDEYMKAYADVLTETSTELAPWYVIPADNKWFMRYAVGHIICERMKQLDLHYPKLSEEGLKQLEDCKKSVSDINF
;
A
#
# COMPACT_ATOMS: atom_id res chain seq x y z
N TYR A 1 -3.59 4.43 -4.97
CA TYR A 1 -2.48 4.56 -5.93
C TYR A 1 -2.81 4.10 -7.35
N GLU A 2 -3.83 3.29 -7.56
CA GLU A 2 -4.24 2.83 -8.90
C GLU A 2 -4.51 3.99 -9.86
N ASP A 3 -5.15 5.06 -9.38
CA ASP A 3 -5.46 6.24 -10.16
C ASP A 3 -4.23 6.98 -10.72
N VAL A 4 -3.07 6.83 -10.10
CA VAL A 4 -1.82 7.50 -10.52
C VAL A 4 -0.80 6.53 -11.09
N LEU A 5 -1.11 5.25 -11.13
CA LEU A 5 -0.31 4.19 -11.73
C LEU A 5 -0.99 3.64 -12.99
N ILE A 6 -2.02 2.82 -12.80
CA ILE A 6 -2.73 2.16 -13.91
C ILE A 6 -3.38 3.20 -14.82
N ALA A 7 -4.11 4.15 -14.23
CA ALA A 7 -4.83 5.14 -15.01
C ALA A 7 -3.91 6.20 -15.66
N LYS A 8 -2.65 6.32 -15.24
CA LYS A 8 -1.66 7.15 -15.93
C LYS A 8 -1.18 6.51 -17.23
N VAL A 9 -1.19 5.18 -17.29
CA VAL A 9 -0.91 4.39 -18.50
C VAL A 9 -2.18 4.22 -19.36
N HIS A 10 -3.33 4.03 -18.70
CA HIS A 10 -4.66 3.78 -19.30
C HIS A 10 -5.65 4.86 -18.85
N SER A 11 -5.50 6.06 -19.41
CA SER A 11 -6.28 7.23 -19.00
C SER A 11 -7.79 7.09 -19.20
N GLU A 12 -8.22 6.21 -20.10
CA GLU A 12 -9.62 5.87 -20.33
C GLU A 12 -10.32 5.31 -19.08
N ILE A 13 -9.57 4.70 -18.15
CA ILE A 13 -10.11 4.17 -16.89
C ILE A 13 -10.61 5.30 -16.01
N ILE A 14 -9.83 6.39 -15.85
CA ILE A 14 -10.26 7.56 -15.07
C ILE A 14 -11.42 8.27 -15.76
N LEU A 15 -11.38 8.37 -17.09
CA LEU A 15 -12.43 9.03 -17.85
C LEU A 15 -13.80 8.39 -17.60
N SER A 16 -13.84 7.05 -17.42
CA SER A 16 -15.08 6.33 -17.11
C SER A 16 -15.65 6.67 -15.73
N ASN A 17 -14.84 7.20 -14.80
CA ASN A 17 -15.26 7.57 -13.44
C ASN A 17 -16.00 8.94 -13.40
N LYS A 18 -16.13 9.64 -14.53
CA LYS A 18 -16.85 10.92 -14.65
C LYS A 18 -16.48 11.94 -13.56
N LEU A 19 -15.18 12.16 -13.38
CA LEU A 19 -14.69 13.13 -12.38
C LEU A 19 -15.10 14.56 -12.76
N PRO A 20 -15.44 15.41 -11.78
CA PRO A 20 -15.76 16.81 -12.03
C PRO A 20 -14.63 17.55 -12.75
N GLY A 21 -14.95 18.22 -13.87
CA GLY A 21 -13.98 18.97 -14.67
C GLY A 21 -13.07 18.13 -15.55
N VAL A 22 -13.43 16.84 -15.78
CA VAL A 22 -12.73 15.92 -16.69
C VAL A 22 -13.73 15.38 -17.70
N GLU A 23 -13.59 15.78 -18.95
CA GLU A 23 -14.45 15.35 -20.06
C GLU A 23 -13.69 14.53 -21.11
N THR A 24 -12.40 14.82 -21.24
CA THR A 24 -11.54 14.20 -22.27
C THR A 24 -10.19 13.80 -21.71
N ILE A 25 -9.46 12.96 -22.46
CA ILE A 25 -8.09 12.54 -22.11
C ILE A 25 -7.13 13.75 -22.04
N LYS A 26 -7.43 14.84 -22.75
CA LYS A 26 -6.60 16.06 -22.74
C LYS A 26 -6.64 16.82 -21.42
N ASP A 27 -7.64 16.57 -20.59
CA ASP A 27 -7.78 17.18 -19.26
C ASP A 27 -6.84 16.54 -18.22
N PHE A 28 -6.15 15.44 -18.58
CA PHE A 28 -5.12 14.81 -17.75
C PHE A 28 -3.76 15.50 -17.93
N ASP A 29 -3.75 16.79 -17.69
CA ASP A 29 -2.55 17.63 -17.72
C ASP A 29 -1.67 17.46 -16.46
N SER A 30 -0.57 18.20 -16.40
CA SER A 30 0.33 18.17 -15.25
C SER A 30 -0.33 18.59 -13.94
N ASP A 31 -1.28 19.54 -14.00
CA ASP A 31 -1.96 20.05 -12.82
C ASP A 31 -3.01 19.06 -12.31
N PHE A 32 -3.64 18.31 -13.20
CA PHE A 32 -4.49 17.19 -12.82
C PHE A 32 -3.68 16.17 -11.99
N TRP A 33 -2.51 15.73 -12.48
CA TRP A 33 -1.68 14.74 -11.79
C TRP A 33 -1.13 15.27 -10.46
N LYS A 34 -0.70 16.54 -10.39
CA LYS A 34 -0.27 17.17 -9.14
C LYS A 34 -1.39 17.19 -8.09
N ARG A 35 -2.63 17.48 -8.51
CA ARG A 35 -3.79 17.42 -7.61
C ARG A 35 -4.01 16.02 -7.06
N ARG A 36 -3.86 14.97 -7.89
CA ARG A 36 -3.98 13.57 -7.45
C ARG A 36 -2.90 13.19 -6.43
N TYR A 37 -1.64 13.53 -6.68
CA TYR A 37 -0.56 13.28 -5.72
C TYR A 37 -0.79 14.03 -4.40
N ARG A 38 -1.22 15.29 -4.47
CA ARG A 38 -1.59 16.04 -3.27
C ARG A 38 -2.70 15.35 -2.48
N GLN A 39 -3.76 14.89 -3.13
CA GLN A 39 -4.87 14.18 -2.47
C GLN A 39 -4.40 12.90 -1.76
N ILE A 40 -3.47 12.15 -2.35
CA ILE A 40 -2.85 11.00 -1.71
C ILE A 40 -2.07 11.43 -0.46
N ASN A 41 -1.22 12.45 -0.58
CA ASN A 41 -0.44 12.96 0.54
C ASN A 41 -1.33 13.52 1.66
N ASP A 42 -2.43 14.19 1.33
CA ASP A 42 -3.40 14.70 2.29
C ASP A 42 -4.12 13.56 3.02
N PHE A 43 -4.48 12.49 2.32
CA PHE A 43 -5.08 11.30 2.92
C PHE A 43 -4.10 10.58 3.86
N GLU A 44 -2.85 10.39 3.45
CA GLU A 44 -1.82 9.76 4.29
C GLU A 44 -1.52 10.61 5.53
N ARG A 45 -1.45 11.93 5.37
CA ARG A 45 -1.32 12.86 6.50
C ARG A 45 -2.49 12.73 7.48
N TYR A 46 -3.72 12.70 6.97
CA TYR A 46 -4.89 12.48 7.81
C TYR A 46 -4.79 11.17 8.61
N LEU A 47 -4.37 10.09 8.00
CA LEU A 47 -4.18 8.81 8.69
C LEU A 47 -3.09 8.90 9.78
N THR A 48 -1.95 9.52 9.47
CA THR A 48 -0.83 9.61 10.41
C THR A 48 -1.12 10.55 11.58
N GLU A 49 -1.80 11.66 11.35
CA GLU A 49 -2.26 12.57 12.41
C GLU A 49 -3.28 11.91 13.36
N ASN A 50 -3.99 10.88 12.89
CA ASN A 50 -4.90 10.06 13.70
C ASN A 50 -4.24 8.78 14.26
N GLY A 51 -2.91 8.73 14.32
CA GLY A 51 -2.16 7.64 14.96
C GLY A 51 -1.93 6.40 14.12
N THR A 52 -2.28 6.42 12.83
CA THR A 52 -1.96 5.32 11.90
C THR A 52 -0.52 5.44 11.40
N VAL A 53 0.24 4.37 11.45
CA VAL A 53 1.57 4.31 10.81
C VAL A 53 1.43 3.78 9.38
N VAL A 54 1.84 4.60 8.42
CA VAL A 54 1.80 4.25 7.00
C VAL A 54 3.19 3.81 6.55
N LEU A 55 3.32 2.59 6.06
CA LEU A 55 4.54 2.05 5.44
C LEU A 55 4.25 1.71 3.99
N LYS A 56 5.02 2.29 3.07
CA LYS A 56 4.85 2.10 1.64
C LYS A 56 6.04 1.36 1.06
N PHE A 57 5.78 0.25 0.36
CA PHE A 57 6.82 -0.58 -0.23
C PHE A 57 6.64 -0.67 -1.74
N PHE A 58 7.62 -0.24 -2.50
CA PHE A 58 7.72 -0.54 -3.92
C PHE A 58 8.63 -1.75 -4.11
N LEU A 59 8.04 -2.89 -4.47
CA LEU A 59 8.78 -4.12 -4.74
C LEU A 59 9.31 -4.09 -6.18
N ASN A 60 10.52 -3.58 -6.34
CA ASN A 60 11.14 -3.39 -7.64
C ASN A 60 11.66 -4.72 -8.19
N VAL A 61 10.88 -5.29 -9.13
CA VAL A 61 11.22 -6.51 -9.87
C VAL A 61 11.75 -6.13 -11.24
N SER A 62 12.85 -6.75 -11.68
CA SER A 62 13.38 -6.52 -13.03
C SER A 62 12.47 -7.11 -14.11
N LYS A 63 12.54 -6.52 -15.32
CA LYS A 63 11.81 -7.03 -16.50
C LYS A 63 12.17 -8.50 -16.81
N ALA A 64 13.42 -8.89 -16.56
CA ALA A 64 13.90 -10.26 -16.75
C ALA A 64 13.29 -11.23 -15.73
N GLU A 65 13.31 -10.87 -14.46
CA GLU A 65 12.74 -11.70 -13.40
C GLU A 65 11.22 -11.83 -13.53
N GLN A 66 10.51 -10.75 -13.94
CA GLN A 66 9.08 -10.83 -14.22
C GLN A 66 8.78 -11.86 -15.32
N LYS A 67 9.55 -11.84 -16.43
CA LYS A 67 9.41 -12.84 -17.52
C LYS A 67 9.60 -14.25 -16.98
N LYS A 68 10.66 -14.48 -16.19
CA LYS A 68 10.95 -15.77 -15.58
C LYS A 68 9.76 -16.25 -14.73
N ARG A 69 9.20 -15.39 -13.87
CA ARG A 69 8.05 -15.71 -13.02
C ARG A 69 6.78 -16.01 -13.82
N PHE A 70 6.60 -15.36 -14.98
CA PHE A 70 5.49 -15.69 -15.87
C PHE A 70 5.65 -17.08 -16.46
N MET A 71 6.84 -17.43 -16.95
CA MET A 71 7.12 -18.77 -17.48
C MET A 71 6.93 -19.85 -16.39
N GLU A 72 7.49 -19.67 -15.19
CA GLU A 72 7.29 -20.57 -14.05
C GLU A 72 5.80 -20.78 -13.73
N ARG A 73 4.97 -19.75 -13.88
CA ARG A 73 3.53 -19.84 -13.63
C ARG A 73 2.80 -20.58 -14.73
N LEU A 74 3.23 -20.44 -15.99
CA LEU A 74 2.68 -21.15 -17.14
C LEU A 74 3.03 -22.65 -17.13
N ASP A 75 4.25 -23.00 -16.70
CA ASP A 75 4.74 -24.36 -16.66
C ASP A 75 4.17 -25.16 -15.47
N ASP A 76 3.76 -24.49 -14.38
CA ASP A 76 3.24 -25.11 -13.18
C ASP A 76 1.70 -25.23 -13.22
N LYS A 77 1.20 -26.44 -13.51
CA LYS A 77 -0.24 -26.74 -13.59
C LYS A 77 -1.02 -26.33 -12.34
N THR A 78 -0.38 -26.28 -11.17
CA THR A 78 -1.04 -25.87 -9.90
C THR A 78 -1.20 -24.35 -9.80
N LYS A 79 -0.53 -23.59 -10.66
CA LYS A 79 -0.50 -22.12 -10.67
C LYS A 79 -1.10 -21.50 -11.93
N ASN A 80 -1.40 -22.30 -12.97
CA ASN A 80 -1.91 -21.79 -14.26
C ASN A 80 -3.19 -20.95 -14.10
N TRP A 81 -4.04 -21.28 -13.14
CA TRP A 81 -5.26 -20.56 -12.86
C TRP A 81 -5.03 -19.09 -12.43
N LYS A 82 -3.82 -18.76 -11.98
CA LYS A 82 -3.41 -17.38 -11.62
C LYS A 82 -2.91 -16.57 -12.79
N PHE A 83 -2.75 -17.19 -13.95
CA PHE A 83 -2.22 -16.52 -15.12
C PHE A 83 -3.33 -15.83 -15.90
N SER A 84 -3.12 -14.57 -16.28
CA SER A 84 -3.99 -13.81 -17.17
C SER A 84 -3.27 -13.41 -18.44
N SER A 85 -3.93 -13.58 -19.59
CA SER A 85 -3.40 -13.06 -20.86
C SER A 85 -3.29 -11.53 -20.86
N ALA A 86 -4.06 -10.85 -20.00
CA ALA A 86 -3.95 -9.41 -19.79
C ALA A 86 -2.57 -9.04 -19.23
N ASP A 87 -1.99 -9.84 -18.31
CA ASP A 87 -0.66 -9.60 -17.75
C ASP A 87 0.44 -9.50 -18.83
N VAL A 88 0.30 -10.29 -19.91
CA VAL A 88 1.25 -10.25 -21.04
C VAL A 88 1.09 -8.97 -21.84
N LYS A 89 -0.15 -8.52 -22.03
CA LYS A 89 -0.45 -7.27 -22.74
C LYS A 89 0.06 -6.08 -21.94
N GLU A 90 -0.21 -6.05 -20.63
CA GLU A 90 0.25 -4.98 -19.73
C GLU A 90 1.79 -4.88 -19.68
N ARG A 91 2.50 -5.97 -19.85
CA ARG A 91 3.97 -5.96 -19.93
C ARG A 91 4.51 -5.10 -21.09
N GLN A 92 3.73 -4.85 -22.14
CA GLN A 92 4.15 -4.00 -23.26
C GLN A 92 4.33 -2.54 -22.83
N PHE A 93 3.60 -2.12 -21.82
CA PHE A 93 3.64 -0.77 -21.21
C PHE A 93 4.66 -0.66 -20.06
N TRP A 94 5.70 -1.51 -20.08
CA TRP A 94 6.69 -1.55 -18.99
C TRP A 94 7.32 -0.18 -18.70
N ASP A 95 7.74 0.52 -19.75
CA ASP A 95 8.47 1.77 -19.61
C ASP A 95 7.55 2.91 -19.12
N GLU A 96 6.29 2.89 -19.56
CA GLU A 96 5.24 3.80 -19.11
C GLU A 96 4.93 3.57 -17.62
N TYR A 97 4.80 2.32 -17.19
CA TYR A 97 4.63 1.98 -15.79
C TYR A 97 5.84 2.39 -14.94
N MET A 98 7.07 2.14 -15.40
CA MET A 98 8.27 2.56 -14.66
C MET A 98 8.34 4.07 -14.50
N LYS A 99 7.93 4.84 -15.52
CA LYS A 99 7.81 6.29 -15.43
C LYS A 99 6.72 6.71 -14.44
N ALA A 100 5.54 6.08 -14.49
CA ALA A 100 4.48 6.36 -13.54
C ALA A 100 4.89 6.06 -12.09
N TYR A 101 5.62 4.95 -11.86
CA TYR A 101 6.19 4.64 -10.54
C TYR A 101 7.23 5.68 -10.10
N ALA A 102 8.13 6.12 -10.99
CA ALA A 102 9.11 7.15 -10.65
C ALA A 102 8.43 8.45 -10.21
N ASP A 103 7.39 8.87 -10.92
CA ASP A 103 6.60 10.05 -10.57
C ASP A 103 5.90 9.88 -9.20
N VAL A 104 5.25 8.73 -8.98
CA VAL A 104 4.58 8.42 -7.69
C VAL A 104 5.57 8.44 -6.53
N LEU A 105 6.71 7.78 -6.67
CA LEU A 105 7.75 7.74 -5.63
C LEU A 105 8.27 9.14 -5.32
N THR A 106 8.47 9.99 -6.34
CA THR A 106 8.96 11.36 -6.19
C THR A 106 7.91 12.26 -5.53
N GLU A 107 6.67 12.20 -5.98
CA GLU A 107 5.62 13.14 -5.59
C GLU A 107 4.91 12.76 -4.29
N THR A 108 5.00 11.49 -3.87
CA THR A 108 4.28 11.00 -2.70
C THR A 108 5.18 10.41 -1.60
N SER A 109 6.50 10.50 -1.71
CA SER A 109 7.38 10.12 -0.60
C SER A 109 7.51 11.29 0.36
N THR A 110 6.81 11.24 1.49
CA THR A 110 6.83 12.28 2.52
C THR A 110 7.53 11.78 3.78
N GLU A 111 7.94 12.69 4.68
CA GLU A 111 8.53 12.31 5.97
C GLU A 111 7.57 11.49 6.84
N LEU A 112 6.27 11.78 6.76
CA LEU A 112 5.23 11.07 7.51
C LEU A 112 4.96 9.66 6.97
N ALA A 113 5.07 9.50 5.65
CA ALA A 113 4.79 8.26 4.95
C ALA A 113 5.80 8.04 3.81
N PRO A 114 7.04 7.64 4.11
CA PRO A 114 8.07 7.42 3.10
C PRO A 114 7.84 6.15 2.29
N TRP A 115 8.31 6.15 1.05
CA TRP A 115 8.42 4.97 0.23
C TRP A 115 9.73 4.23 0.49
N TYR A 116 9.64 2.92 0.62
CA TYR A 116 10.77 1.99 0.66
C TYR A 116 10.87 1.25 -0.66
N VAL A 117 11.90 1.52 -1.45
CA VAL A 117 12.18 0.81 -2.70
C VAL A 117 12.98 -0.45 -2.39
N ILE A 118 12.34 -1.61 -2.54
CA ILE A 118 12.90 -2.90 -2.16
C ILE A 118 13.28 -3.70 -3.41
N PRO A 119 14.56 -4.08 -3.62
CA PRO A 119 14.95 -5.03 -4.65
C PRO A 119 14.21 -6.35 -4.46
N ALA A 120 13.44 -6.79 -5.47
CA ALA A 120 12.50 -7.89 -5.32
C ALA A 120 12.72 -9.07 -6.29
N ASP A 121 13.82 -9.07 -7.01
CA ASP A 121 14.25 -10.21 -7.83
C ASP A 121 14.55 -11.42 -6.94
N ASN A 122 15.20 -11.19 -5.81
CA ASN A 122 15.46 -12.22 -4.83
C ASN A 122 14.38 -12.22 -3.73
N LYS A 123 13.53 -13.26 -3.73
CA LYS A 123 12.36 -13.35 -2.83
C LYS A 123 12.75 -13.39 -1.34
N TRP A 124 13.85 -14.07 -0.98
CA TRP A 124 14.24 -14.13 0.43
C TRP A 124 14.73 -12.78 0.94
N PHE A 125 15.55 -12.08 0.13
CA PHE A 125 16.03 -10.74 0.47
C PHE A 125 14.87 -9.75 0.61
N MET A 126 13.96 -9.73 -0.36
CA MET A 126 12.76 -8.91 -0.33
C MET A 126 11.94 -9.12 0.94
N ARG A 127 11.67 -10.38 1.30
CA ARG A 127 10.94 -10.73 2.53
C ARG A 127 11.68 -10.29 3.78
N TYR A 128 12.99 -10.51 3.84
CA TYR A 128 13.84 -10.07 4.93
C TYR A 128 13.80 -8.54 5.09
N ALA A 129 14.03 -7.79 4.00
CA ALA A 129 14.06 -6.34 4.03
C ALA A 129 12.71 -5.73 4.47
N VAL A 130 11.60 -6.21 3.91
CA VAL A 130 10.25 -5.77 4.32
C VAL A 130 9.98 -6.10 5.78
N GLY A 131 10.25 -7.35 6.20
CA GLY A 131 10.06 -7.77 7.58
C GLY A 131 10.93 -6.99 8.58
N HIS A 132 12.18 -6.72 8.22
CA HIS A 132 13.09 -5.92 9.04
C HIS A 132 12.57 -4.48 9.24
N ILE A 133 12.16 -3.81 8.16
CA ILE A 133 11.62 -2.45 8.23
C ILE A 133 10.36 -2.39 9.10
N ILE A 134 9.45 -3.36 8.93
CA ILE A 134 8.23 -3.45 9.75
C ILE A 134 8.60 -3.64 11.23
N CYS A 135 9.50 -4.58 11.55
CA CYS A 135 9.92 -4.84 12.92
C CYS A 135 10.59 -3.62 13.57
N GLU A 136 11.49 -2.94 12.86
CA GLU A 136 12.13 -1.73 13.39
C GLU A 136 11.10 -0.62 13.63
N ARG A 137 10.13 -0.46 12.74
CA ARG A 137 9.06 0.51 12.95
C ARG A 137 8.17 0.17 14.14
N MET A 138 7.82 -1.11 14.31
CA MET A 138 7.06 -1.57 15.46
C MET A 138 7.77 -1.34 16.80
N LYS A 139 9.09 -1.56 16.85
CA LYS A 139 9.90 -1.24 18.06
C LYS A 139 9.81 0.23 18.44
N GLN A 140 9.79 1.13 17.44
CA GLN A 140 9.69 2.58 17.66
C GLN A 140 8.33 3.01 18.25
N LEU A 141 7.30 2.19 18.13
CA LEU A 141 5.96 2.49 18.68
C LEU A 141 5.85 2.24 20.19
N ASP A 142 6.87 1.61 20.80
CA ASP A 142 6.92 1.32 22.23
C ASP A 142 5.62 0.69 22.78
N LEU A 143 5.13 -0.33 22.08
CA LEU A 143 3.84 -0.95 22.36
C LEU A 143 3.91 -1.81 23.62
N HIS A 144 3.03 -1.51 24.58
CA HIS A 144 2.85 -2.28 25.81
C HIS A 144 1.40 -2.68 26.02
N TYR A 145 1.18 -3.82 26.64
CA TYR A 145 -0.16 -4.16 27.12
C TYR A 145 -0.62 -3.12 28.14
N PRO A 146 -1.87 -2.61 28.03
CA PRO A 146 -2.43 -1.70 29.01
C PRO A 146 -2.38 -2.30 30.42
N LYS A 147 -1.92 -1.51 31.38
CA LYS A 147 -1.98 -1.88 32.81
C LYS A 147 -3.06 -1.07 33.50
N LEU A 148 -3.88 -1.74 34.28
CA LEU A 148 -4.86 -1.05 35.09
C LEU A 148 -4.14 -0.28 36.21
N SER A 149 -4.65 0.92 36.53
CA SER A 149 -4.28 1.62 37.76
C SER A 149 -4.78 0.87 39.01
N GLU A 150 -4.24 1.22 40.18
CA GLU A 150 -4.73 0.64 41.45
C GLU A 150 -6.22 0.86 41.62
N GLU A 151 -6.73 2.02 41.23
CA GLU A 151 -8.15 2.33 41.25
C GLU A 151 -8.94 1.47 40.24
N GLY A 152 -8.42 1.26 39.04
CA GLY A 152 -9.02 0.36 38.05
C GLY A 152 -9.06 -1.09 38.50
N LEU A 153 -8.04 -1.56 39.24
CA LEU A 153 -8.04 -2.90 39.85
C LEU A 153 -9.13 -3.05 40.94
N LYS A 154 -9.32 -2.02 41.79
CA LYS A 154 -10.41 -2.00 42.78
C LYS A 154 -11.79 -2.03 42.09
N GLN A 155 -12.00 -1.18 41.09
CA GLN A 155 -13.24 -1.20 40.32
C GLN A 155 -13.51 -2.56 39.68
N LEU A 156 -12.46 -3.24 39.18
CA LEU A 156 -12.59 -4.59 38.61
C LEU A 156 -13.05 -5.61 39.66
N GLU A 157 -12.53 -5.52 40.88
CA GLU A 157 -12.96 -6.40 41.98
C GLU A 157 -14.42 -6.15 42.38
N ASP A 158 -14.83 -4.89 42.47
CA ASP A 158 -16.23 -4.52 42.78
C ASP A 158 -17.18 -4.98 41.68
N CYS A 159 -16.78 -4.82 40.39
CA CYS A 159 -17.53 -5.35 39.25
C CYS A 159 -17.67 -6.89 39.31
N LYS A 160 -16.60 -7.61 39.68
CA LYS A 160 -16.66 -9.08 39.82
C LYS A 160 -17.68 -9.51 40.90
N LYS A 161 -17.72 -8.83 42.05
CA LYS A 161 -18.72 -9.08 43.06
C LYS A 161 -20.14 -8.85 42.53
N SER A 162 -20.36 -7.68 41.93
CA SER A 162 -21.66 -7.33 41.37
C SER A 162 -22.16 -8.34 40.34
N VAL A 163 -21.25 -8.84 39.44
CA VAL A 163 -21.60 -9.86 38.44
C VAL A 163 -21.89 -11.22 39.09
N SER A 164 -21.17 -11.59 40.15
CA SER A 164 -21.44 -12.86 40.86
C SER A 164 -22.80 -12.87 41.59
N ASP A 165 -23.32 -11.70 41.94
CA ASP A 165 -24.61 -11.54 42.64
C ASP A 165 -25.80 -11.45 41.65
N ILE A 166 -25.54 -11.39 40.33
CA ILE A 166 -26.60 -11.44 39.34
C ILE A 166 -27.04 -12.90 39.14
N ASN A 167 -28.18 -13.25 39.70
CA ASN A 167 -28.87 -14.50 39.37
C ASN A 167 -29.58 -14.35 38.02
N PHE A 168 -29.17 -15.13 37.02
CA PHE A 168 -29.86 -15.30 35.75
C PHE A 168 -31.05 -16.23 35.90
#